data_6612242bf4db01a97937b3c2394fcdb5
#
_entry.id   6612242bf4db01a97937b3c2394fcdb5
#
_cell.length_a   1.000
_cell.length_b   1.000
_cell.length_c   1.000
_cell.angle_alpha   90.00
_cell.angle_beta   90.00
_cell.angle_gamma   90.00
#
_symmetry.space_group_name_H-M   'P 1'
#
loop_
_entity.id
_entity.type
_entity.pdbx_description
1 polymer ?
#
loop_
_entity_poly.entity_id
_entity_poly.type
_entity_poly.pdbx_seq_one_letter_code
_entity_poly.pdbx_strand_id
1 'polypeptide(L)'
;VGSFLGRYHHAIELSGCLLLGLALLSGTRHDPQRFAWVEELSMALVSPVERLVTTTGQAVRDGWHRYVYLGHLAQEDVALRQQVAALEAQLHRQAEVEQENERLAALLHLAPAHTDLPMVVARVIGRDASRWYGAIDLDRGVSDGVHAGLAVITHSGIVGVVHRASAHACRVRLITDPTSALPVLLDRQRARCILVGGGRLCRLKYLETGVVVGDGEGVITSGYGNTFPKGLQVGRVVATGPGSDRLFQEVTVAPVVDLARLEEVFVFLETPSPEE
;
A
#
# COMPACT_ATOMS: atom_id res chain seq x y z
N VAL A 1 23.23 56.95 50.61
CA VAL A 1 21.76 57.08 50.58
C VAL A 1 21.21 57.04 49.12
N GLY A 2 22.08 57.17 48.11
CA GLY A 2 21.66 57.25 46.70
C GLY A 2 21.44 55.94 45.93
N SER A 3 21.85 54.78 46.48
CA SER A 3 21.83 53.47 45.73
C SER A 3 20.60 52.57 46.03
N PHE A 4 19.80 52.97 47.03
CA PHE A 4 18.59 52.21 47.44
C PHE A 4 17.34 52.54 46.59
N LEU A 5 17.25 53.82 46.12
CA LEU A 5 16.10 54.26 45.33
C LEU A 5 16.04 53.69 43.91
N GLY A 6 17.21 53.38 43.28
CA GLY A 6 17.23 52.86 41.92
C GLY A 6 16.78 51.41 41.78
N ARG A 7 16.76 50.62 42.86
CA ARG A 7 16.43 49.18 42.83
C ARG A 7 14.92 48.92 43.04
N TYR A 8 14.20 49.93 43.59
CA TYR A 8 12.76 49.78 43.85
C TYR A 8 11.89 50.72 43.02
N HIS A 9 12.47 51.36 42.00
CA HIS A 9 11.73 52.37 41.20
C HIS A 9 10.46 51.71 40.57
N HIS A 10 10.59 50.52 39.99
CA HIS A 10 9.44 49.80 39.42
C HIS A 10 8.43 49.31 40.48
N ALA A 11 8.88 49.00 41.69
CA ALA A 11 7.98 48.61 42.77
C ALA A 11 7.22 49.82 43.35
N ILE A 12 7.86 50.99 43.36
CA ILE A 12 7.24 52.29 43.84
C ILE A 12 6.24 52.71 42.74
N GLU A 13 6.56 52.61 41.47
CA GLU A 13 5.63 52.96 40.38
C GLU A 13 4.42 52.04 40.37
N LEU A 14 4.62 50.73 40.54
CA LEU A 14 3.54 49.75 40.64
C LEU A 14 2.66 49.99 41.88
N SER A 15 3.25 50.25 43.02
CA SER A 15 2.48 50.52 44.22
C SER A 15 1.74 51.86 44.15
N GLY A 16 2.32 52.88 43.49
CA GLY A 16 1.69 54.15 43.20
C GLY A 16 0.47 54.00 42.27
N CYS A 17 0.60 53.27 41.22
CA CYS A 17 -0.50 52.90 40.29
C CYS A 17 -1.61 52.07 40.96
N LEU A 18 -1.23 51.14 41.83
CA LEU A 18 -2.19 50.33 42.59
C LEU A 18 -2.98 51.17 43.61
N LEU A 19 -2.30 52.09 44.35
CA LEU A 19 -2.94 53.00 45.28
C LEU A 19 -3.84 54.05 44.60
N LEU A 20 -3.42 54.51 43.41
CA LEU A 20 -4.23 55.42 42.60
C LEU A 20 -5.47 54.72 42.05
N GLY A 21 -5.34 53.50 41.64
CA GLY A 21 -6.45 52.59 41.17
C GLY A 21 -7.44 52.34 42.33
N LEU A 22 -6.93 52.04 43.53
CA LEU A 22 -7.76 51.79 44.71
C LEU A 22 -8.46 53.11 45.24
N ALA A 23 -7.81 54.23 45.10
CA ALA A 23 -8.40 55.53 45.44
C ALA A 23 -9.53 55.94 44.48
N LEU A 24 -9.35 55.63 43.17
CA LEU A 24 -10.38 55.83 42.16
C LEU A 24 -11.58 54.85 42.37
N LEU A 25 -11.33 53.64 42.74
CA LEU A 25 -12.37 52.65 43.08
C LEU A 25 -13.14 53.02 44.37
N SER A 26 -12.45 53.63 45.34
CA SER A 26 -13.07 54.11 46.58
C SER A 26 -13.92 55.32 46.34
N GLY A 27 -13.52 56.21 45.40
CA GLY A 27 -14.24 57.43 45.07
C GLY A 27 -15.57 57.21 44.33
N THR A 28 -15.69 56.11 43.60
CA THR A 28 -16.90 55.79 42.82
C THR A 28 -18.08 55.29 43.64
N ARG A 29 -17.90 55.08 44.98
CA ARG A 29 -19.01 54.65 45.85
C ARG A 29 -19.91 55.79 46.40
N HIS A 30 -19.53 57.03 46.17
CA HIS A 30 -20.26 58.11 46.83
C HIS A 30 -21.06 59.08 45.94
N ASP A 31 -20.84 59.16 44.62
CA ASP A 31 -21.68 60.03 43.78
C ASP A 31 -21.60 59.60 42.27
N PRO A 32 -22.63 58.92 41.72
CA PRO A 32 -22.55 58.39 40.37
C PRO A 32 -22.66 59.43 39.24
N GLN A 33 -23.03 60.65 39.53
CA GLN A 33 -23.26 61.65 38.45
C GLN A 33 -22.03 62.55 38.14
N ARG A 34 -20.99 62.49 38.92
CA ARG A 34 -19.81 63.38 38.74
C ARG A 34 -18.65 62.78 37.98
N PHE A 35 -18.71 61.49 37.65
CA PHE A 35 -17.59 60.78 37.05
C PHE A 35 -17.89 60.09 35.66
N ALA A 36 -18.93 60.54 34.97
CA ALA A 36 -19.26 60.06 33.62
C ALA A 36 -18.09 60.23 32.61
N TRP A 37 -17.26 61.24 32.78
CA TRP A 37 -16.07 61.44 31.94
C TRP A 37 -14.94 60.44 32.22
N VAL A 38 -14.89 59.87 33.42
CA VAL A 38 -13.89 58.82 33.76
C VAL A 38 -14.24 57.50 33.10
N GLU A 39 -15.51 57.22 32.92
CA GLU A 39 -16.01 56.05 32.25
C GLU A 39 -15.69 56.04 30.71
N GLU A 40 -15.84 57.26 30.11
CA GLU A 40 -15.43 57.48 28.71
C GLU A 40 -13.90 57.40 28.54
N LEU A 41 -13.11 57.89 29.49
CA LEU A 41 -11.66 57.88 29.46
C LEU A 41 -11.12 56.43 29.66
N SER A 42 -11.77 55.64 30.53
CA SER A 42 -11.37 54.26 30.79
C SER A 42 -11.62 53.37 29.56
N MET A 43 -12.73 53.55 28.87
CA MET A 43 -12.99 52.83 27.62
C MET A 43 -12.04 53.24 26.49
N ALA A 44 -11.66 54.53 26.42
CA ALA A 44 -10.72 55.01 25.41
C ALA A 44 -9.27 54.52 25.63
N LEU A 45 -8.87 54.25 26.88
CA LEU A 45 -7.52 53.79 27.23
C LEU A 45 -7.39 52.26 27.22
N VAL A 46 -8.46 51.50 27.49
CA VAL A 46 -8.44 50.02 27.51
C VAL A 46 -8.57 49.45 26.14
N SER A 47 -9.34 50.08 25.23
CA SER A 47 -9.57 49.57 23.88
C SER A 47 -8.31 49.39 23.00
N PRO A 48 -7.29 50.25 23.02
CA PRO A 48 -6.07 50.04 22.24
C PRO A 48 -5.19 48.92 22.82
N VAL A 49 -5.24 48.69 24.15
CA VAL A 49 -4.44 47.64 24.79
C VAL A 49 -4.98 46.24 24.45
N GLU A 50 -6.30 46.04 24.44
CA GLU A 50 -6.90 44.76 24.02
C GLU A 50 -6.60 44.44 22.55
N ARG A 51 -6.62 45.44 21.67
CA ARG A 51 -6.26 45.24 20.26
C ARG A 51 -4.78 44.90 20.05
N LEU A 52 -3.89 45.48 20.87
CA LEU A 52 -2.45 45.18 20.82
C LEU A 52 -2.12 43.77 21.33
N VAL A 53 -2.79 43.31 22.39
CA VAL A 53 -2.56 41.98 22.95
C VAL A 53 -3.10 40.88 22.04
N THR A 54 -4.27 41.09 21.42
CA THR A 54 -4.86 40.07 20.52
C THR A 54 -4.10 39.95 19.20
N THR A 55 -3.63 41.06 18.62
CA THR A 55 -2.86 41.01 17.35
C THR A 55 -1.45 40.48 17.54
N THR A 56 -0.77 40.81 18.65
CA THR A 56 0.59 40.29 18.90
C THR A 56 0.59 38.83 19.28
N GLY A 57 -0.42 38.37 20.04
CA GLY A 57 -0.56 36.95 20.40
C GLY A 57 -0.81 36.02 19.21
N GLN A 58 -1.60 36.49 18.25
CA GLN A 58 -1.87 35.75 17.02
C GLN A 58 -0.64 35.70 16.11
N ALA A 59 0.06 36.81 15.93
CA ALA A 59 1.26 36.86 15.09
C ALA A 59 2.41 35.96 15.62
N VAL A 60 2.58 35.92 16.95
CA VAL A 60 3.58 35.02 17.57
C VAL A 60 3.16 33.56 17.45
N ARG A 61 1.88 33.24 17.62
CA ARG A 61 1.35 31.91 17.51
C ARG A 61 1.44 31.37 16.07
N ASP A 62 1.10 32.19 15.08
CA ASP A 62 1.19 31.86 13.67
C ASP A 62 2.66 31.73 13.20
N GLY A 63 3.54 32.58 13.72
CA GLY A 63 4.99 32.47 13.48
C GLY A 63 5.57 31.17 14.04
N TRP A 64 5.16 30.80 15.28
CA TRP A 64 5.62 29.58 15.93
C TRP A 64 5.10 28.29 15.20
N HIS A 65 3.82 28.29 14.84
CA HIS A 65 3.25 27.20 14.04
C HIS A 65 3.93 27.06 12.68
N ARG A 66 4.22 28.16 12.02
CA ARG A 66 4.92 28.14 10.72
C ARG A 66 6.37 27.66 10.86
N TYR A 67 7.06 28.03 11.94
CA TYR A 67 8.43 27.59 12.19
C TYR A 67 8.53 26.09 12.53
N VAL A 68 7.62 25.60 13.36
CA VAL A 68 7.55 24.17 13.72
C VAL A 68 7.13 23.32 12.51
N TYR A 69 6.20 23.83 11.69
CA TYR A 69 5.73 23.13 10.49
C TYR A 69 6.82 23.05 9.42
N LEU A 70 7.60 24.09 9.24
CA LEU A 70 8.76 24.09 8.31
C LEU A 70 9.87 23.12 8.73
N GLY A 71 10.08 22.95 10.04
CA GLY A 71 11.05 21.97 10.54
C GLY A 71 10.64 20.53 10.28
N HIS A 72 9.36 20.19 10.36
CA HIS A 72 8.86 18.86 10.05
C HIS A 72 8.89 18.56 8.55
N LEU A 73 8.50 19.52 7.72
CA LEU A 73 8.56 19.38 6.25
C LEU A 73 9.99 19.15 5.74
N ALA A 74 10.97 19.82 6.33
CA ALA A 74 12.36 19.62 5.94
C ALA A 74 12.90 18.21 6.30
N GLN A 75 12.48 17.66 7.43
CA GLN A 75 12.84 16.30 7.84
C GLN A 75 12.13 15.25 6.98
N GLU A 76 10.87 15.48 6.65
CA GLU A 76 10.07 14.60 5.79
C GLU A 76 10.60 14.57 4.35
N ASP A 77 11.02 15.73 3.81
CA ASP A 77 11.64 15.84 2.48
C ASP A 77 12.98 15.07 2.43
N VAL A 78 13.79 15.19 3.48
CA VAL A 78 15.05 14.43 3.58
C VAL A 78 14.79 12.92 3.68
N ALA A 79 13.80 12.50 4.47
CA ALA A 79 13.45 11.09 4.61
C ALA A 79 12.90 10.51 3.29
N LEU A 80 12.02 11.25 2.61
CA LEU A 80 11.49 10.88 1.29
C LEU A 80 12.60 10.77 0.24
N ARG A 81 13.52 11.73 0.20
CA ARG A 81 14.68 11.66 -0.73
C ARG A 81 15.58 10.47 -0.44
N GLN A 82 15.78 10.12 0.83
CA GLN A 82 16.53 8.91 1.19
C GLN A 82 15.80 7.63 0.76
N GLN A 83 14.47 7.58 0.90
CA GLN A 83 13.68 6.46 0.41
C GLN A 83 13.72 6.34 -1.12
N VAL A 84 13.59 7.45 -1.84
CA VAL A 84 13.71 7.47 -3.30
C VAL A 84 15.10 6.98 -3.72
N ALA A 85 16.17 7.50 -3.14
CA ALA A 85 17.52 7.06 -3.45
C ALA A 85 17.77 5.58 -3.13
N ALA A 86 17.18 5.07 -2.03
CA ALA A 86 17.25 3.64 -1.70
C ALA A 86 16.50 2.76 -2.69
N LEU A 87 15.31 3.19 -3.13
CA LEU A 87 14.52 2.49 -4.14
C LEU A 87 15.20 2.52 -5.51
N GLU A 88 15.75 3.65 -5.92
CA GLU A 88 16.54 3.76 -7.15
C GLU A 88 17.76 2.84 -7.12
N ALA A 89 18.48 2.78 -6.00
CA ALA A 89 19.60 1.87 -5.84
C ALA A 89 19.18 0.38 -5.85
N GLN A 90 17.94 0.07 -5.43
CA GLN A 90 17.39 -1.29 -5.56
C GLN A 90 17.04 -1.60 -7.01
N LEU A 91 16.40 -0.66 -7.72
CA LEU A 91 16.08 -0.82 -9.13
C LEU A 91 17.34 -1.00 -9.99
N HIS A 92 18.39 -0.22 -9.74
CA HIS A 92 19.66 -0.39 -10.45
C HIS A 92 20.28 -1.77 -10.21
N ARG A 93 20.26 -2.25 -8.97
CA ARG A 93 20.77 -3.62 -8.67
C ARG A 93 19.94 -4.71 -9.34
N GLN A 94 18.60 -4.54 -9.42
CA GLN A 94 17.76 -5.48 -10.13
C GLN A 94 18.06 -5.48 -11.64
N ALA A 95 18.22 -4.29 -12.23
CA ALA A 95 18.57 -4.15 -13.64
C ALA A 95 19.94 -4.78 -13.97
N GLU A 96 20.93 -4.64 -13.08
CA GLU A 96 22.24 -5.29 -13.25
C GLU A 96 22.13 -6.82 -13.22
N VAL A 97 21.36 -7.36 -12.26
CA VAL A 97 21.14 -8.83 -12.18
C VAL A 97 20.39 -9.33 -13.40
N GLU A 98 19.44 -8.56 -13.90
CA GLU A 98 18.68 -8.90 -15.09
C GLU A 98 19.55 -8.91 -16.36
N GLN A 99 20.38 -7.89 -16.55
CA GLN A 99 21.36 -7.85 -17.63
C GLN A 99 22.38 -8.99 -17.56
N GLU A 100 22.85 -9.33 -16.38
CA GLU A 100 23.77 -10.47 -16.22
C GLU A 100 23.05 -11.79 -16.50
N ASN A 101 21.79 -11.96 -16.09
CA ASN A 101 20.98 -13.12 -16.45
C ASN A 101 20.76 -13.23 -17.97
N GLU A 102 20.43 -12.13 -18.65
CA GLU A 102 20.30 -12.10 -20.11
C GLU A 102 21.60 -12.47 -20.81
N ARG A 103 22.72 -11.93 -20.33
CA ARG A 103 24.05 -12.24 -20.83
C ARG A 103 24.40 -13.72 -20.65
N LEU A 104 24.14 -14.27 -19.46
CA LEU A 104 24.36 -15.70 -19.19
C LEU A 104 23.43 -16.59 -20.02
N ALA A 105 22.16 -16.20 -20.18
CA ALA A 105 21.22 -16.90 -21.04
C ALA A 105 21.66 -16.88 -22.50
N ALA A 106 22.15 -15.74 -23.00
CA ALA A 106 22.68 -15.64 -24.36
C ALA A 106 23.92 -16.54 -24.57
N LEU A 107 24.80 -16.62 -23.55
CA LEU A 107 25.96 -17.53 -23.60
C LEU A 107 25.56 -19.02 -23.61
N LEU A 108 24.42 -19.35 -23.00
CA LEU A 108 23.89 -20.71 -22.95
C LEU A 108 22.89 -21.00 -24.08
N HIS A 109 22.70 -20.08 -25.03
CA HIS A 109 21.64 -20.14 -26.06
C HIS A 109 20.23 -20.34 -25.49
N LEU A 110 20.01 -19.88 -24.25
CA LEU A 110 18.69 -19.86 -23.64
C LEU A 110 17.95 -18.60 -24.07
N ALA A 111 16.78 -18.74 -24.62
CA ALA A 111 15.93 -17.59 -24.96
C ALA A 111 15.61 -16.78 -23.66
N PRO A 112 15.61 -15.43 -23.73
CA PRO A 112 15.28 -14.63 -22.55
C PRO A 112 13.87 -14.94 -22.06
N ALA A 113 13.76 -15.15 -20.75
CA ALA A 113 12.50 -15.56 -20.09
C ALA A 113 11.45 -14.42 -19.96
N HIS A 114 11.68 -13.28 -20.60
CA HIS A 114 10.74 -12.16 -20.63
C HIS A 114 9.94 -12.23 -21.92
N THR A 115 8.79 -12.87 -21.81
CA THR A 115 7.83 -12.93 -22.92
C THR A 115 6.98 -11.67 -22.84
N ASP A 116 7.22 -10.73 -23.73
CA ASP A 116 6.32 -9.61 -24.02
C ASP A 116 5.06 -10.14 -24.73
N LEU A 117 4.32 -11.00 -24.03
CA LEU A 117 3.06 -11.53 -24.55
C LEU A 117 2.02 -10.40 -24.57
N PRO A 118 1.32 -10.22 -25.67
CA PRO A 118 0.27 -9.21 -25.75
C PRO A 118 -0.83 -9.55 -24.73
N MET A 119 -1.29 -8.53 -24.00
CA MET A 119 -2.32 -8.67 -22.99
C MET A 119 -3.44 -7.64 -23.19
N VAL A 120 -4.65 -8.02 -22.82
CA VAL A 120 -5.79 -7.11 -22.75
C VAL A 120 -6.27 -6.99 -21.32
N VAL A 121 -6.61 -5.75 -20.91
CA VAL A 121 -7.25 -5.50 -19.61
C VAL A 121 -8.72 -5.85 -19.71
N ALA A 122 -9.22 -6.59 -18.73
CA ALA A 122 -10.62 -6.98 -18.63
C ALA A 122 -11.14 -6.69 -17.22
N ARG A 123 -12.38 -6.25 -17.14
CA ARG A 123 -13.08 -6.00 -15.88
C ARG A 123 -13.94 -7.19 -15.50
N VAL A 124 -13.99 -7.50 -14.20
CA VAL A 124 -14.88 -8.52 -13.66
C VAL A 124 -16.31 -7.97 -13.64
N ILE A 125 -17.20 -8.58 -14.44
CA ILE A 125 -18.61 -8.19 -14.56
C ILE A 125 -19.56 -9.16 -13.83
N GLY A 126 -19.08 -10.34 -13.46
CA GLY A 126 -19.87 -11.34 -12.77
C GLY A 126 -19.01 -12.30 -11.96
N ARG A 127 -19.63 -12.88 -10.93
CA ARG A 127 -19.04 -13.94 -10.11
C ARG A 127 -20.06 -15.04 -9.92
N ASP A 128 -19.63 -16.26 -9.98
CA ASP A 128 -20.51 -17.40 -9.67
C ASP A 128 -20.85 -17.36 -8.16
N ALA A 129 -22.13 -17.15 -7.86
CA ALA A 129 -22.65 -17.14 -6.50
C ALA A 129 -22.67 -18.53 -5.86
N SER A 130 -22.64 -19.58 -6.66
CA SER A 130 -22.51 -20.95 -6.18
C SER A 130 -21.04 -21.17 -5.79
N ARG A 131 -20.76 -21.26 -4.49
CA ARG A 131 -19.42 -21.50 -3.94
C ARG A 131 -18.72 -22.78 -4.46
N TRP A 132 -19.34 -23.50 -5.39
CA TRP A 132 -18.87 -24.75 -5.98
C TRP A 132 -18.01 -24.54 -7.23
N TYR A 133 -18.25 -23.46 -7.98
CA TYR A 133 -17.49 -23.17 -9.18
C TYR A 133 -16.73 -21.85 -8.97
N GLY A 134 -15.45 -21.96 -8.76
CA GLY A 134 -14.56 -20.82 -8.69
C GLY A 134 -14.41 -20.17 -10.06
N ALA A 135 -15.45 -19.45 -10.52
CA ALA A 135 -15.44 -18.80 -11.82
C ALA A 135 -15.81 -17.31 -11.71
N ILE A 136 -15.25 -16.51 -12.60
CA ILE A 136 -15.62 -15.10 -12.81
C ILE A 136 -15.93 -14.86 -14.28
N ASP A 137 -16.78 -13.90 -14.55
CA ASP A 137 -17.09 -13.44 -15.90
C ASP A 137 -16.43 -12.08 -16.14
N LEU A 138 -15.81 -11.91 -17.31
CA LEU A 138 -15.08 -10.73 -17.73
C LEU A 138 -15.77 -10.05 -18.92
N ASP A 139 -15.59 -8.73 -19.07
CA ASP A 139 -16.13 -7.88 -20.12
C ASP A 139 -15.32 -7.93 -21.44
N ARG A 140 -14.54 -8.96 -21.68
CA ARG A 140 -13.76 -9.18 -22.91
C ARG A 140 -14.05 -10.56 -23.47
N GLY A 141 -14.13 -10.63 -24.79
CA GLY A 141 -14.49 -11.86 -25.50
C GLY A 141 -13.70 -12.08 -26.78
N VAL A 142 -14.27 -12.88 -27.66
CA VAL A 142 -13.63 -13.23 -28.95
C VAL A 142 -13.36 -12.00 -29.81
N SER A 143 -14.22 -10.98 -29.75
CA SER A 143 -14.02 -9.69 -30.46
C SER A 143 -12.77 -8.95 -30.01
N ASP A 144 -12.30 -9.22 -28.79
CA ASP A 144 -11.10 -8.61 -28.19
C ASP A 144 -9.88 -9.55 -28.30
N GLY A 145 -9.98 -10.66 -29.01
CA GLY A 145 -8.94 -11.66 -29.16
C GLY A 145 -8.90 -12.73 -28.04
N VAL A 146 -9.88 -12.74 -27.13
CA VAL A 146 -9.90 -13.67 -26.00
C VAL A 146 -10.50 -15.01 -26.41
N HIS A 147 -9.75 -16.09 -26.20
CA HIS A 147 -10.15 -17.46 -26.51
C HIS A 147 -10.07 -18.37 -25.28
N ALA A 148 -10.71 -19.53 -25.34
CA ALA A 148 -10.57 -20.54 -24.30
C ALA A 148 -9.12 -21.05 -24.23
N GLY A 149 -8.62 -21.28 -23.02
CA GLY A 149 -7.25 -21.73 -22.75
C GLY A 149 -6.27 -20.62 -22.44
N LEU A 150 -6.61 -19.35 -22.65
CA LEU A 150 -5.75 -18.22 -22.34
C LEU A 150 -5.61 -18.01 -20.83
N ALA A 151 -4.43 -17.61 -20.42
CA ALA A 151 -4.12 -17.30 -19.03
C ALA A 151 -4.67 -15.95 -18.58
N VAL A 152 -5.12 -15.91 -17.35
CA VAL A 152 -5.60 -14.68 -16.68
C VAL A 152 -4.77 -14.42 -15.44
N ILE A 153 -4.23 -13.22 -15.34
CA ILE A 153 -3.34 -12.78 -14.26
C ILE A 153 -3.77 -11.42 -13.68
N THR A 154 -3.18 -11.09 -12.56
CA THR A 154 -3.09 -9.72 -12.02
C THR A 154 -1.61 -9.32 -11.92
N HIS A 155 -1.35 -8.08 -11.49
CA HIS A 155 0.01 -7.64 -11.16
C HIS A 155 0.66 -8.48 -10.05
N SER A 156 -0.12 -9.11 -9.17
CA SER A 156 0.39 -9.89 -8.03
C SER A 156 0.60 -11.37 -8.34
N GLY A 157 -0.07 -11.91 -9.37
CA GLY A 157 0.03 -13.32 -9.69
C GLY A 157 -1.11 -13.86 -10.54
N ILE A 158 -1.22 -15.17 -10.61
CA ILE A 158 -2.18 -15.84 -11.47
C ILE A 158 -3.59 -15.85 -10.86
N VAL A 159 -4.59 -15.73 -11.73
CA VAL A 159 -6.02 -15.77 -11.39
C VAL A 159 -6.65 -17.09 -11.84
N GLY A 160 -6.43 -17.48 -13.09
CA GLY A 160 -7.07 -18.65 -13.67
C GLY A 160 -6.87 -18.76 -15.17
N VAL A 161 -7.74 -19.52 -15.81
CA VAL A 161 -7.71 -19.79 -17.25
C VAL A 161 -9.08 -19.51 -17.85
N VAL A 162 -9.13 -18.92 -19.02
CA VAL A 162 -10.36 -18.72 -19.78
C VAL A 162 -10.95 -20.08 -20.12
N HIS A 163 -12.09 -20.42 -19.55
CA HIS A 163 -12.79 -21.67 -19.78
C HIS A 163 -13.66 -21.62 -21.04
N ARG A 164 -14.34 -20.48 -21.24
CA ARG A 164 -15.24 -20.25 -22.39
C ARG A 164 -15.27 -18.77 -22.74
N ALA A 165 -15.26 -18.44 -24.01
CA ALA A 165 -15.42 -17.09 -24.50
C ALA A 165 -16.66 -17.00 -25.41
N SER A 166 -17.40 -15.90 -25.29
CA SER A 166 -18.47 -15.43 -26.19
C SER A 166 -17.99 -14.19 -26.94
N ALA A 167 -18.83 -13.58 -27.76
CA ALA A 167 -18.42 -12.41 -28.55
C ALA A 167 -17.79 -11.28 -27.72
N HIS A 168 -18.42 -10.91 -26.59
CA HIS A 168 -18.05 -9.74 -25.78
C HIS A 168 -17.81 -10.04 -24.31
N ALA A 169 -17.78 -11.30 -23.92
CA ALA A 169 -17.53 -11.70 -22.54
C ALA A 169 -16.84 -13.07 -22.50
N CYS A 170 -16.11 -13.34 -21.43
CA CYS A 170 -15.55 -14.67 -21.21
C CYS A 170 -15.74 -15.11 -19.76
N ARG A 171 -15.77 -16.42 -19.56
CA ARG A 171 -15.78 -17.06 -18.25
C ARG A 171 -14.42 -17.63 -17.94
N VAL A 172 -13.87 -17.22 -16.82
CA VAL A 172 -12.57 -17.66 -16.32
C VAL A 172 -12.77 -18.63 -15.16
N ARG A 173 -12.14 -19.78 -15.24
CA ARG A 173 -12.03 -20.74 -14.15
C ARG A 173 -10.85 -20.35 -13.28
N LEU A 174 -11.12 -20.09 -12.00
CA LEU A 174 -10.10 -19.71 -11.04
C LEU A 174 -9.18 -20.88 -10.67
N ILE A 175 -7.97 -20.57 -10.20
CA ILE A 175 -7.03 -21.60 -9.71
C ILE A 175 -7.54 -22.34 -8.48
N THR A 176 -8.49 -21.76 -7.75
CA THR A 176 -9.12 -22.37 -6.57
C THR A 176 -10.25 -23.33 -6.91
N ASP A 177 -10.71 -23.36 -8.15
CA ASP A 177 -11.73 -24.31 -8.60
C ASP A 177 -11.23 -25.77 -8.44
N PRO A 178 -12.02 -26.67 -7.85
CA PRO A 178 -11.62 -28.07 -7.66
C PRO A 178 -11.27 -28.83 -8.97
N THR A 179 -11.76 -28.34 -10.10
CA THR A 179 -11.45 -28.92 -11.43
C THR A 179 -10.23 -28.26 -12.07
N SER A 180 -9.66 -27.24 -11.43
CA SER A 180 -8.44 -26.59 -11.91
C SER A 180 -7.22 -27.39 -11.49
N ALA A 181 -6.36 -27.69 -12.46
CA ALA A 181 -5.06 -28.34 -12.24
C ALA A 181 -4.00 -27.57 -13.02
N LEU A 182 -2.95 -27.14 -12.33
CA LEU A 182 -1.91 -26.30 -12.88
C LEU A 182 -0.52 -26.84 -12.55
N PRO A 183 0.37 -27.05 -13.53
CA PRO A 183 1.75 -27.41 -13.27
C PRO A 183 2.52 -26.23 -12.65
N VAL A 184 3.11 -26.48 -11.49
CA VAL A 184 3.81 -25.45 -10.70
C VAL A 184 5.16 -25.96 -10.21
N LEU A 185 5.98 -25.04 -9.71
CA LEU A 185 7.27 -25.31 -9.08
C LEU A 185 7.28 -24.68 -7.68
N LEU A 186 7.93 -25.32 -6.74
CA LEU A 186 8.40 -24.68 -5.53
C LEU A 186 9.58 -23.74 -5.89
N ASP A 187 9.51 -22.51 -5.44
CA ASP A 187 10.46 -21.47 -5.88
C ASP A 187 11.90 -21.78 -5.49
N ARG A 188 12.15 -22.22 -4.25
CA ARG A 188 13.50 -22.56 -3.78
C ARG A 188 13.99 -23.91 -4.26
N GLN A 189 13.17 -24.94 -4.06
CA GLN A 189 13.53 -26.33 -4.33
C GLN A 189 13.45 -26.68 -5.82
N ARG A 190 12.77 -25.85 -6.62
CA ARG A 190 12.49 -26.10 -8.04
C ARG A 190 11.79 -27.45 -8.28
N ALA A 191 11.21 -28.02 -7.21
CA ALA A 191 10.48 -29.27 -7.28
C ALA A 191 9.17 -29.09 -8.05
N ARG A 192 8.91 -30.00 -8.98
CA ARG A 192 7.71 -29.98 -9.82
C ARG A 192 6.54 -30.61 -9.10
N CYS A 193 5.39 -29.98 -9.19
CA CYS A 193 4.16 -30.52 -8.62
C CYS A 193 2.95 -29.96 -9.39
N ILE A 194 1.77 -30.46 -9.06
CA ILE A 194 0.51 -30.00 -9.65
C ILE A 194 -0.30 -29.31 -8.55
N LEU A 195 -0.62 -28.04 -8.79
CA LEU A 195 -1.56 -27.30 -7.95
C LEU A 195 -2.97 -27.69 -8.36
N VAL A 196 -3.79 -28.07 -7.38
CA VAL A 196 -5.21 -28.38 -7.56
C VAL A 196 -6.03 -27.47 -6.65
N GLY A 197 -7.10 -26.90 -7.17
CA GLY A 197 -8.00 -26.05 -6.40
C GLY A 197 -8.71 -26.83 -5.29
N GLY A 198 -8.98 -26.14 -4.16
CA GLY A 198 -9.68 -26.70 -3.01
C GLY A 198 -10.74 -25.74 -2.45
N GLY A 199 -11.21 -24.79 -3.25
CA GLY A 199 -12.18 -23.77 -2.87
C GLY A 199 -11.51 -22.47 -2.41
N ARG A 200 -11.05 -22.33 -1.18
CA ARG A 200 -10.35 -21.13 -0.67
C ARG A 200 -8.83 -21.26 -0.75
N LEU A 201 -8.33 -22.46 -0.53
CA LEU A 201 -6.93 -22.80 -0.59
C LEU A 201 -6.71 -23.79 -1.73
N CYS A 202 -5.49 -23.89 -2.19
CA CYS A 202 -5.08 -24.89 -3.17
C CYS A 202 -4.25 -25.97 -2.51
N ARG A 203 -4.08 -27.11 -3.18
CA ARG A 203 -3.26 -28.22 -2.71
C ARG A 203 -2.24 -28.59 -3.78
N LEU A 204 -1.01 -28.85 -3.36
CA LEU A 204 -0.01 -29.45 -4.24
C LEU A 204 -0.14 -30.96 -4.19
N LYS A 205 -0.18 -31.58 -5.34
CA LYS A 205 -0.15 -33.03 -5.53
C LYS A 205 1.13 -33.45 -6.24
N TYR A 206 1.48 -34.71 -6.05
CA TYR A 206 2.66 -35.32 -6.65
C TYR A 206 4.00 -34.69 -6.25
N LEU A 207 4.06 -34.11 -5.05
CA LEU A 207 5.31 -33.66 -4.46
C LEU A 207 5.95 -34.81 -3.68
N GLU A 208 7.17 -35.18 -4.03
CA GLU A 208 7.90 -36.30 -3.41
C GLU A 208 8.14 -36.03 -1.92
N THR A 209 8.01 -37.05 -1.08
CA THR A 209 8.16 -36.94 0.38
C THR A 209 9.58 -36.52 0.80
N GLY A 210 10.59 -36.72 -0.05
CA GLY A 210 11.98 -36.30 0.20
C GLY A 210 12.25 -34.79 0.07
N VAL A 211 11.30 -34.03 -0.48
CA VAL A 211 11.44 -32.58 -0.65
C VAL A 211 11.10 -31.86 0.65
N VAL A 212 12.05 -31.09 1.20
CA VAL A 212 11.83 -30.30 2.41
C VAL A 212 11.13 -29.00 2.03
N VAL A 213 9.87 -28.84 2.39
CA VAL A 213 9.07 -27.64 2.11
C VAL A 213 9.10 -26.71 3.31
N GLY A 214 9.52 -25.48 3.09
CA GLY A 214 9.52 -24.45 4.14
C GLY A 214 8.17 -23.75 4.26
N ASP A 215 7.79 -23.36 5.50
CA ASP A 215 6.63 -22.51 5.71
C ASP A 215 6.80 -21.17 4.98
N GLY A 216 5.76 -20.71 4.29
CA GLY A 216 5.80 -19.49 3.51
C GLY A 216 6.58 -19.58 2.20
N GLU A 217 7.05 -20.77 1.80
CA GLU A 217 7.75 -20.96 0.53
C GLU A 217 6.85 -20.55 -0.63
N GLY A 218 7.43 -19.84 -1.61
CA GLY A 218 6.76 -19.41 -2.83
C GLY A 218 6.45 -20.57 -3.76
N VAL A 219 5.30 -20.49 -4.41
CA VAL A 219 4.89 -21.41 -5.49
C VAL A 219 4.75 -20.59 -6.76
N ILE A 220 5.41 -21.01 -7.83
CA ILE A 220 5.41 -20.32 -9.13
C ILE A 220 4.98 -21.26 -10.26
N THR A 221 4.56 -20.67 -11.38
CA THR A 221 4.24 -21.44 -12.58
C THR A 221 5.48 -22.13 -13.16
N SER A 222 5.32 -23.33 -13.65
CA SER A 222 6.42 -24.11 -14.20
C SER A 222 6.73 -23.84 -15.67
N GLY A 223 5.83 -23.17 -16.40
CA GLY A 223 5.88 -23.04 -17.86
C GLY A 223 5.35 -24.26 -18.63
N TYR A 224 5.15 -25.40 -17.95
CA TYR A 224 4.63 -26.60 -18.60
C TYR A 224 3.14 -26.46 -18.95
N GLY A 225 2.76 -27.03 -20.09
CA GLY A 225 1.37 -27.02 -20.57
C GLY A 225 0.98 -25.75 -21.33
N ASN A 226 1.92 -24.86 -21.64
CA ASN A 226 1.78 -23.69 -22.52
C ASN A 226 0.63 -22.73 -22.17
N THR A 227 0.07 -22.83 -20.96
CA THR A 227 -1.01 -21.94 -20.55
C THR A 227 -0.43 -20.67 -19.88
N PHE A 228 0.55 -20.85 -18.99
CA PHE A 228 1.17 -19.75 -18.27
C PHE A 228 2.66 -19.67 -18.56
N PRO A 229 3.22 -18.47 -18.72
CA PRO A 229 4.66 -18.27 -18.69
C PRO A 229 5.25 -18.81 -17.38
N LYS A 230 6.50 -19.25 -17.42
CA LYS A 230 7.23 -19.70 -16.25
C LYS A 230 7.54 -18.54 -15.30
N GLY A 231 7.46 -18.80 -13.98
CA GLY A 231 7.90 -17.85 -12.96
C GLY A 231 6.81 -16.93 -12.40
N LEU A 232 5.57 -17.01 -12.89
CA LEU A 232 4.47 -16.22 -12.33
C LEU A 232 4.10 -16.71 -10.92
N GLN A 233 3.88 -15.77 -10.00
CA GLN A 233 3.50 -16.08 -8.62
C GLN A 233 2.11 -16.72 -8.57
N VAL A 234 2.03 -17.84 -7.86
CA VAL A 234 0.78 -18.60 -7.65
C VAL A 234 0.27 -18.44 -6.24
N GLY A 235 1.14 -18.66 -5.25
CA GLY A 235 0.77 -18.67 -3.86
C GLY A 235 1.94 -18.91 -2.92
N ARG A 236 1.61 -19.09 -1.64
CA ARG A 236 2.58 -19.44 -0.60
C ARG A 236 2.12 -20.67 0.16
N VAL A 237 3.07 -21.49 0.55
CA VAL A 237 2.82 -22.65 1.41
C VAL A 237 2.34 -22.19 2.78
N VAL A 238 1.25 -22.76 3.25
CA VAL A 238 0.66 -22.47 4.57
C VAL A 238 0.64 -23.68 5.49
N ALA A 239 0.66 -24.89 4.95
CA ALA A 239 0.73 -26.11 5.73
C ALA A 239 1.29 -27.27 4.88
N THR A 240 2.03 -28.14 5.53
CA THR A 240 2.57 -29.38 4.95
C THR A 240 2.10 -30.55 5.78
N GLY A 241 1.63 -31.61 5.13
CA GLY A 241 1.16 -32.83 5.79
C GLY A 241 1.50 -34.08 5.01
N PRO A 242 1.38 -35.25 5.66
CA PRO A 242 1.54 -36.52 4.95
C PRO A 242 0.44 -36.65 3.89
N GLY A 243 0.83 -37.06 2.69
CA GLY A 243 -0.12 -37.35 1.62
C GLY A 243 -0.84 -38.69 1.85
N SER A 244 -1.83 -38.98 1.01
CA SER A 244 -2.56 -40.25 1.01
C SER A 244 -1.66 -41.47 0.75
N ASP A 245 -0.57 -41.24 0.04
CA ASP A 245 0.43 -42.23 -0.34
C ASP A 245 1.77 -41.94 0.35
N ARG A 246 2.51 -43.00 0.73
CA ARG A 246 3.84 -42.84 1.34
C ARG A 246 4.89 -42.20 0.43
N LEU A 247 4.62 -42.12 -0.84
CA LEU A 247 5.54 -41.58 -1.89
C LEU A 247 5.41 -40.04 -2.01
N PHE A 248 4.22 -39.50 -1.72
CA PHE A 248 3.95 -38.08 -1.92
C PHE A 248 3.49 -37.43 -0.62
N GLN A 249 3.78 -36.16 -0.49
CA GLN A 249 3.27 -35.31 0.58
C GLN A 249 2.20 -34.36 0.03
N GLU A 250 1.27 -33.97 0.87
CA GLU A 250 0.23 -32.99 0.55
C GLU A 250 0.59 -31.64 1.16
N VAL A 251 0.63 -30.61 0.32
CA VAL A 251 0.98 -29.25 0.75
C VAL A 251 -0.18 -28.33 0.44
N THR A 252 -0.58 -27.56 1.44
CA THR A 252 -1.63 -26.55 1.29
C THR A 252 -1.02 -25.20 0.94
N VAL A 253 -1.58 -24.54 -0.07
CA VAL A 253 -1.10 -23.28 -0.63
C VAL A 253 -2.20 -22.23 -0.57
N ALA A 254 -1.89 -21.07 0.00
CA ALA A 254 -2.74 -19.89 -0.11
C ALA A 254 -2.40 -19.12 -1.40
N PRO A 255 -3.37 -18.82 -2.26
CA PRO A 255 -3.15 -17.95 -3.42
C PRO A 255 -2.58 -16.60 -2.99
N VAL A 256 -1.66 -16.04 -3.78
CA VAL A 256 -1.12 -14.70 -3.54
C VAL A 256 -2.14 -13.61 -3.88
N VAL A 257 -3.01 -13.90 -4.84
CA VAL A 257 -4.06 -12.99 -5.29
C VAL A 257 -5.32 -13.17 -4.44
N ASP A 258 -5.89 -12.09 -3.94
CA ASP A 258 -7.22 -12.10 -3.32
C ASP A 258 -8.30 -12.26 -4.40
N LEU A 259 -8.60 -13.53 -4.71
CA LEU A 259 -9.58 -13.89 -5.73
C LEU A 259 -11.00 -13.42 -5.40
N ALA A 260 -11.28 -13.04 -4.15
CA ALA A 260 -12.59 -12.53 -3.76
C ALA A 260 -12.81 -11.05 -4.09
N ARG A 261 -11.72 -10.28 -4.26
CA ARG A 261 -11.75 -8.82 -4.47
C ARG A 261 -11.25 -8.38 -5.84
N LEU A 262 -11.25 -9.28 -6.82
CA LEU A 262 -10.83 -8.96 -8.18
C LEU A 262 -11.79 -7.96 -8.82
N GLU A 263 -11.27 -6.87 -9.34
CA GLU A 263 -12.01 -5.85 -10.10
C GLU A 263 -11.52 -5.82 -11.56
N GLU A 264 -10.20 -5.83 -11.75
CA GLU A 264 -9.55 -5.80 -13.05
C GLU A 264 -8.49 -6.90 -13.14
N VAL A 265 -8.36 -7.48 -14.31
CA VAL A 265 -7.40 -8.56 -14.61
C VAL A 265 -6.79 -8.36 -15.99
N PHE A 266 -5.68 -9.01 -16.23
CA PHE A 266 -5.03 -9.07 -17.54
C PHE A 266 -5.26 -10.45 -18.14
N VAL A 267 -5.67 -10.48 -19.39
CA VAL A 267 -5.81 -11.74 -20.18
C VAL A 267 -4.69 -11.75 -21.22
N PHE A 268 -3.87 -12.79 -21.23
CA PHE A 268 -2.92 -13.00 -22.32
C PHE A 268 -3.69 -13.27 -23.61
N LEU A 269 -3.24 -12.72 -24.72
CA LEU A 269 -3.86 -12.97 -26.03
C LEU A 269 -3.18 -14.12 -26.79
N GLU A 270 -2.02 -14.53 -26.32
CA GLU A 270 -1.27 -15.65 -26.87
C GLU A 270 -0.84 -16.60 -25.76
N THR A 271 -0.73 -17.85 -26.06
CA THR A 271 -0.14 -18.85 -25.18
C THR A 271 1.38 -18.81 -25.33
N PRO A 272 2.14 -18.97 -24.23
CA PRO A 272 3.60 -19.08 -24.34
C PRO A 272 3.98 -20.18 -25.31
N SER A 273 4.94 -19.92 -26.19
CA SER A 273 5.54 -20.98 -27.00
C SER A 273 6.23 -22.01 -26.09
N PRO A 274 6.14 -23.31 -26.39
CA PRO A 274 6.89 -24.28 -25.64
C PRO A 274 8.38 -23.98 -25.75
N GLU A 275 9.04 -23.80 -24.58
CA GLU A 275 10.50 -23.85 -24.56
C GLU A 275 10.92 -25.26 -24.98
N GLU A 276 11.61 -25.38 -26.14
CA GLU A 276 12.25 -26.62 -26.59
C GLU A 276 13.37 -27.10 -25.67
#